data_eceddcc97c17384dcc7d77177fcb4d90
#
_entry.id   eceddcc97c17384dcc7d77177fcb4d90
#
_cell.length_a   1.000
_cell.length_b   1.000
_cell.length_c   1.000
_cell.angle_alpha   90.00
_cell.angle_beta   90.00
_cell.angle_gamma   90.00
#
_symmetry.space_group_name_H-M   'P 1'
#
loop_
_entity.id
_entity.type
_entity.pdbx_description
1 polymer ?
#
loop_
_entity_poly.entity_id
_entity_poly.type
_entity_poly.pdbx_seq_one_letter_code
_entity_poly.pdbx_strand_id
1 'polypeptide(L)'
;ASFYLKQKKIIKTLESPRDLVVEPEITQYGMLEGDFNNSAEILLLVRPDYTIFDELRKSRDFHTFTDLRLAGIGMIGVIHANESIDAIQRFIGKIDLGLIPHIIDTVIFIKDGEINKVYELKLCVKVPSGMIEADLSRPVVEVRDFETHKLDYEIYPYGQENMAVPVTEHKKKEVGIDKLAIERITQSIQKFDKRPIIDIVGNNKISVRVNKKSIPKLIGRNGTRIKEIENELGVRIDVNSKE
;
A
#
# COMPACT_ATOMS: atom_id res chain seq x y z
N ALA A 1 -25.69 -3.19 7.07
CA ALA A 1 -26.95 -2.52 6.80
C ALA A 1 -27.43 -1.73 8.02
N SER A 2 -27.85 -2.38 9.10
CA SER A 2 -28.45 -1.80 10.31
C SER A 2 -27.67 -0.63 10.92
N PHE A 3 -26.32 -0.67 10.89
CA PHE A 3 -25.47 0.40 11.39
C PHE A 3 -25.74 1.74 10.66
N TYR A 4 -25.80 1.72 9.34
CA TYR A 4 -26.06 2.93 8.54
C TYR A 4 -27.53 3.35 8.59
N LEU A 5 -28.47 2.39 8.70
CA LEU A 5 -29.89 2.70 8.87
C LEU A 5 -30.16 3.51 10.15
N LYS A 6 -29.50 3.15 11.28
CA LYS A 6 -29.55 3.92 12.54
C LYS A 6 -29.04 5.35 12.39
N GLN A 7 -28.19 5.62 11.39
CA GLN A 7 -27.72 6.96 11.04
C GLN A 7 -28.64 7.66 10.04
N LYS A 8 -29.85 7.14 9.80
CA LYS A 8 -30.84 7.67 8.86
C LYS A 8 -30.35 7.72 7.40
N LYS A 9 -29.49 6.78 7.01
CA LYS A 9 -28.99 6.63 5.66
C LYS A 9 -29.93 5.77 4.82
N ILE A 10 -30.07 6.11 3.53
CA ILE A 10 -30.82 5.31 2.56
C ILE A 10 -29.93 4.17 2.09
N ILE A 11 -30.35 2.94 2.42
CA ILE A 11 -29.58 1.74 2.14
C ILE A 11 -30.37 0.84 1.20
N LYS A 12 -29.71 0.24 0.24
CA LYS A 12 -30.24 -0.75 -0.68
C LYS A 12 -29.29 -1.95 -0.76
N THR A 13 -29.80 -3.07 -1.24
CA THR A 13 -28.97 -4.25 -1.49
C THR A 13 -29.12 -4.72 -2.93
N LEU A 14 -28.07 -5.37 -3.45
CA LEU A 14 -28.06 -6.15 -4.69
C LEU A 14 -27.71 -7.58 -4.34
N GLU A 15 -28.63 -8.51 -4.55
CA GLU A 15 -28.51 -9.90 -4.07
C GLU A 15 -28.99 -10.91 -5.10
N SER A 16 -28.33 -12.04 -5.18
CA SER A 16 -28.79 -13.19 -5.96
C SER A 16 -28.24 -14.51 -5.40
N PRO A 17 -29.05 -15.29 -4.65
CA PRO A 17 -30.44 -15.04 -4.25
C PRO A 17 -30.57 -13.90 -3.21
N ARG A 18 -31.81 -13.44 -2.97
CA ARG A 18 -32.10 -12.46 -1.91
C ARG A 18 -32.31 -13.21 -0.60
N ASP A 19 -31.26 -13.32 0.19
CA ASP A 19 -31.24 -14.09 1.44
C ASP A 19 -30.68 -13.31 2.63
N LEU A 20 -30.24 -12.06 2.43
CA LEU A 20 -29.84 -11.21 3.55
C LEU A 20 -31.05 -10.88 4.44
N VAL A 21 -30.87 -11.05 5.73
CA VAL A 21 -31.87 -10.63 6.72
C VAL A 21 -31.60 -9.16 7.07
N VAL A 22 -32.46 -8.29 6.57
CA VAL A 22 -32.34 -6.83 6.75
C VAL A 22 -33.66 -6.24 7.25
N GLU A 23 -33.60 -5.02 7.78
CA GLU A 23 -34.76 -4.26 8.25
C GLU A 23 -35.72 -3.94 7.09
N PRO A 24 -37.05 -3.84 7.35
CA PRO A 24 -38.07 -3.63 6.32
C PRO A 24 -37.88 -2.34 5.49
N GLU A 25 -37.19 -1.35 6.02
CA GLU A 25 -36.87 -0.07 5.36
C GLU A 25 -35.83 -0.23 4.25
N ILE A 26 -35.08 -1.33 4.26
CA ILE A 26 -34.05 -1.61 3.28
C ILE A 26 -34.66 -2.38 2.10
N THR A 27 -34.71 -1.74 0.94
CA THR A 27 -35.17 -2.41 -0.27
C THR A 27 -34.09 -3.32 -0.83
N GLN A 28 -34.45 -4.58 -1.03
CA GLN A 28 -33.57 -5.62 -1.59
C GLN A 28 -33.87 -5.80 -3.08
N TYR A 29 -32.84 -5.59 -3.91
CA TYR A 29 -32.92 -5.75 -5.36
C TYR A 29 -32.27 -7.07 -5.77
N GLY A 30 -32.99 -7.86 -6.56
CA GLY A 30 -32.45 -9.01 -7.29
C GLY A 30 -31.99 -8.59 -8.69
N MET A 31 -31.52 -9.57 -9.46
CA MET A 31 -31.24 -9.37 -10.88
C MET A 31 -32.53 -9.11 -11.64
N LEU A 32 -32.60 -8.02 -12.42
CA LEU A 32 -33.62 -7.78 -13.41
C LEU A 32 -33.16 -8.36 -14.75
N GLU A 33 -34.03 -9.17 -15.38
CA GLU A 33 -33.71 -9.88 -16.64
C GLU A 33 -32.36 -10.66 -16.58
N GLY A 34 -32.03 -11.17 -15.41
CA GLY A 34 -30.80 -11.97 -15.19
C GLY A 34 -29.50 -11.15 -15.11
N ASP A 35 -29.59 -9.83 -14.97
CA ASP A 35 -28.43 -8.94 -14.85
C ASP A 35 -28.60 -7.90 -13.73
N PHE A 36 -27.54 -7.69 -12.97
CA PHE A 36 -27.49 -6.62 -11.98
C PHE A 36 -27.37 -5.24 -12.58
N ASN A 37 -26.86 -5.11 -13.81
CA ASN A 37 -26.74 -3.82 -14.48
C ASN A 37 -28.11 -3.12 -14.61
N ASN A 38 -29.15 -3.87 -14.97
CA ASN A 38 -30.51 -3.34 -15.05
C ASN A 38 -31.05 -2.87 -13.69
N SER A 39 -30.69 -3.57 -12.62
CA SER A 39 -31.03 -3.16 -11.25
C SER A 39 -30.22 -1.95 -10.80
N ALA A 40 -28.98 -1.84 -11.23
CA ALA A 40 -28.10 -0.70 -10.94
C ALA A 40 -28.60 0.60 -11.61
N GLU A 41 -29.18 0.54 -12.80
CA GLU A 41 -29.79 1.71 -13.42
C GLU A 41 -30.90 2.31 -12.55
N ILE A 42 -31.70 1.46 -11.90
CA ILE A 42 -32.73 1.93 -10.95
C ILE A 42 -32.03 2.56 -9.71
N LEU A 43 -30.95 1.95 -9.20
CA LEU A 43 -30.20 2.49 -8.05
C LEU A 43 -29.60 3.86 -8.35
N LEU A 44 -29.11 4.09 -9.58
CA LEU A 44 -28.62 5.39 -10.03
C LEU A 44 -29.70 6.49 -9.98
N LEU A 45 -30.97 6.13 -10.26
CA LEU A 45 -32.12 7.04 -10.15
C LEU A 45 -32.52 7.28 -8.69
N VAL A 46 -32.53 6.21 -7.86
CA VAL A 46 -32.90 6.27 -6.43
C VAL A 46 -31.85 7.00 -5.60
N ARG A 47 -30.56 6.92 -5.99
CA ARG A 47 -29.41 7.52 -5.33
C ARG A 47 -29.34 7.19 -3.84
N PRO A 48 -29.20 5.92 -3.46
CA PRO A 48 -29.01 5.55 -2.06
C PRO A 48 -27.69 6.10 -1.53
N ASP A 49 -27.59 6.30 -0.20
CA ASP A 49 -26.32 6.64 0.44
C ASP A 49 -25.33 5.46 0.38
N TYR A 50 -25.86 4.23 0.57
CA TYR A 50 -25.07 3.00 0.53
C TYR A 50 -25.81 1.88 -0.18
N THR A 51 -25.05 1.08 -0.93
CA THR A 51 -25.52 -0.18 -1.52
C THR A 51 -24.63 -1.32 -1.08
N ILE A 52 -25.23 -2.40 -0.57
CA ILE A 52 -24.54 -3.64 -0.26
C ILE A 52 -24.71 -4.56 -1.44
N PHE A 53 -23.63 -4.94 -2.09
CA PHE A 53 -23.61 -5.87 -3.19
C PHE A 53 -23.15 -7.23 -2.65
N ASP A 54 -24.13 -8.08 -2.42
CA ASP A 54 -23.89 -9.41 -1.89
C ASP A 54 -23.37 -10.33 -2.98
N GLU A 55 -22.06 -10.56 -2.91
CA GLU A 55 -21.27 -11.43 -3.76
C GLU A 55 -21.04 -11.00 -5.23
N LEU A 56 -19.89 -10.38 -5.47
CA LEU A 56 -19.38 -10.12 -6.82
C LEU A 56 -18.72 -11.40 -7.39
N ARG A 57 -19.39 -12.02 -8.36
CA ARG A 57 -18.94 -13.29 -8.95
C ARG A 57 -18.37 -13.13 -10.36
N LYS A 58 -19.09 -12.43 -11.24
CA LYS A 58 -18.80 -12.29 -12.68
C LYS A 58 -18.11 -10.97 -12.97
N SER A 59 -17.38 -10.89 -14.09
CA SER A 59 -16.70 -9.63 -14.48
C SER A 59 -17.66 -8.45 -14.56
N ARG A 60 -18.87 -8.64 -15.07
CA ARG A 60 -19.90 -7.61 -15.12
C ARG A 60 -20.33 -7.09 -13.76
N ASP A 61 -20.31 -7.92 -12.69
CA ASP A 61 -20.65 -7.49 -11.34
C ASP A 61 -19.62 -6.46 -10.83
N PHE A 62 -18.35 -6.64 -11.18
CA PHE A 62 -17.29 -5.69 -10.85
C PHE A 62 -17.44 -4.37 -11.60
N HIS A 63 -17.88 -4.39 -12.85
CA HIS A 63 -18.20 -3.17 -13.61
C HIS A 63 -19.40 -2.45 -12.99
N THR A 64 -20.49 -3.18 -12.71
CA THR A 64 -21.68 -2.63 -12.05
C THR A 64 -21.33 -1.98 -10.70
N PHE A 65 -20.53 -2.66 -9.89
CA PHE A 65 -20.02 -2.13 -8.61
C PHE A 65 -19.22 -0.83 -8.81
N THR A 66 -18.35 -0.82 -9.81
CA THR A 66 -17.52 0.33 -10.18
C THR A 66 -18.38 1.52 -10.60
N ASP A 67 -19.35 1.32 -11.47
CA ASP A 67 -20.22 2.38 -12.00
C ASP A 67 -21.04 3.03 -10.88
N LEU A 68 -21.62 2.23 -9.98
CA LEU A 68 -22.33 2.73 -8.81
C LEU A 68 -21.40 3.53 -7.87
N ARG A 69 -20.18 3.03 -7.64
CA ARG A 69 -19.21 3.71 -6.79
C ARG A 69 -18.74 5.04 -7.37
N LEU A 70 -18.46 5.07 -8.70
CA LEU A 70 -18.06 6.29 -9.41
C LEU A 70 -19.21 7.31 -9.51
N ALA A 71 -20.47 6.85 -9.50
CA ALA A 71 -21.63 7.73 -9.39
C ALA A 71 -21.82 8.35 -7.99
N GLY A 72 -20.93 8.02 -7.02
CA GLY A 72 -20.93 8.60 -5.67
C GLY A 72 -21.73 7.82 -4.64
N ILE A 73 -22.19 6.61 -4.94
CA ILE A 73 -22.87 5.73 -3.99
C ILE A 73 -21.82 5.04 -3.12
N GLY A 74 -22.02 5.04 -1.81
CA GLY A 74 -21.20 4.25 -0.89
C GLY A 74 -21.41 2.75 -1.14
N MET A 75 -20.36 2.00 -1.46
CA MET A 75 -20.48 0.59 -1.82
C MET A 75 -19.84 -0.31 -0.81
N ILE A 76 -20.52 -1.40 -0.46
CA ILE A 76 -19.96 -2.53 0.29
C ILE A 76 -20.16 -3.76 -0.58
N GLY A 77 -19.05 -4.37 -1.03
CA GLY A 77 -19.06 -5.58 -1.85
C GLY A 77 -18.53 -6.78 -1.10
N VAL A 78 -19.19 -7.92 -1.25
CA VAL A 78 -18.73 -9.21 -0.71
C VAL A 78 -18.05 -10.00 -1.83
N ILE A 79 -16.86 -10.52 -1.53
CA ILE A 79 -16.06 -11.30 -2.48
C ILE A 79 -15.49 -12.51 -1.74
N HIS A 80 -15.70 -13.70 -2.28
CA HIS A 80 -15.01 -14.89 -1.77
C HIS A 80 -13.56 -14.92 -2.27
N ALA A 81 -12.63 -15.05 -1.35
CA ALA A 81 -11.20 -15.11 -1.61
C ALA A 81 -10.53 -16.07 -0.61
N ASN A 82 -9.46 -16.73 -1.03
CA ASN A 82 -8.69 -17.60 -0.14
C ASN A 82 -7.72 -16.80 0.74
N GLU A 83 -7.17 -15.73 0.19
CA GLU A 83 -6.27 -14.80 0.87
C GLU A 83 -6.76 -13.36 0.72
N SER A 84 -6.34 -12.51 1.63
CA SER A 84 -6.76 -11.10 1.67
C SER A 84 -6.39 -10.33 0.39
N ILE A 85 -5.28 -10.65 -0.24
CA ILE A 85 -4.83 -10.01 -1.49
C ILE A 85 -5.64 -10.48 -2.71
N ASP A 86 -6.16 -11.70 -2.71
CA ASP A 86 -6.92 -12.26 -3.84
C ASP A 86 -8.17 -11.45 -4.16
N ALA A 87 -8.82 -10.89 -3.13
CA ALA A 87 -9.98 -10.01 -3.32
C ALA A 87 -9.62 -8.78 -4.16
N ILE A 88 -8.45 -8.18 -3.91
CA ILE A 88 -7.94 -7.04 -4.67
C ILE A 88 -7.54 -7.47 -6.09
N GLN A 89 -6.90 -8.63 -6.23
CA GLN A 89 -6.49 -9.17 -7.51
C GLN A 89 -7.68 -9.43 -8.44
N ARG A 90 -8.86 -9.72 -7.90
CA ARG A 90 -10.08 -9.88 -8.72
C ARG A 90 -10.53 -8.59 -9.42
N PHE A 91 -10.15 -7.42 -8.93
CA PHE A 91 -10.36 -6.14 -9.61
C PHE A 91 -9.25 -5.82 -10.62
N ILE A 92 -8.02 -6.31 -10.39
CA ILE A 92 -6.89 -6.13 -11.29
C ILE A 92 -7.21 -6.77 -12.65
N GLY A 93 -6.95 -6.02 -13.74
CA GLY A 93 -7.25 -6.47 -15.10
C GLY A 93 -8.72 -6.31 -15.54
N LYS A 94 -9.62 -5.90 -14.64
CA LYS A 94 -11.00 -5.56 -14.97
C LYS A 94 -11.27 -4.06 -14.90
N ILE A 95 -10.46 -3.35 -14.13
CA ILE A 95 -10.56 -1.92 -13.88
C ILE A 95 -9.17 -1.33 -13.99
N ASP A 96 -9.09 -0.10 -14.48
CA ASP A 96 -7.83 0.63 -14.56
C ASP A 96 -7.19 0.78 -13.18
N LEU A 97 -5.89 0.50 -13.10
CA LEU A 97 -5.15 0.50 -11.84
C LEU A 97 -5.32 1.81 -11.05
N GLY A 98 -5.31 2.94 -11.75
CA GLY A 98 -5.48 4.25 -11.13
C GLY A 98 -6.84 4.48 -10.49
N LEU A 99 -7.87 3.74 -10.90
CA LEU A 99 -9.21 3.84 -10.35
C LEU A 99 -9.42 2.93 -9.14
N ILE A 100 -8.63 1.88 -8.96
CA ILE A 100 -8.84 0.89 -7.90
C ILE A 100 -9.01 1.54 -6.52
N PRO A 101 -8.14 2.45 -6.03
CA PRO A 101 -8.31 3.06 -4.70
C PRO A 101 -9.50 4.03 -4.58
N HIS A 102 -10.05 4.49 -5.71
CA HIS A 102 -11.28 5.29 -5.71
C HIS A 102 -12.54 4.43 -5.61
N ILE A 103 -12.42 3.16 -6.01
CA ILE A 103 -13.52 2.18 -6.01
C ILE A 103 -13.47 1.37 -4.73
N ILE A 104 -12.26 0.92 -4.33
CA ILE A 104 -12.00 0.14 -3.13
C ILE A 104 -10.96 0.89 -2.31
N ASP A 105 -11.36 1.51 -1.23
CA ASP A 105 -10.45 2.16 -0.28
C ASP A 105 -10.03 1.23 0.86
N THR A 106 -10.91 0.30 1.23
CA THR A 106 -10.71 -0.59 2.38
C THR A 106 -11.12 -2.02 2.03
N VAL A 107 -10.31 -2.98 2.43
CA VAL A 107 -10.60 -4.42 2.31
C VAL A 107 -10.55 -5.06 3.69
N ILE A 108 -11.65 -5.70 4.08
CA ILE A 108 -11.75 -6.45 5.34
C ILE A 108 -11.77 -7.94 5.00
N PHE A 109 -10.73 -8.65 5.38
CA PHE A 109 -10.63 -10.09 5.20
C PHE A 109 -11.09 -10.82 6.46
N ILE A 110 -12.14 -11.63 6.29
CA ILE A 110 -12.74 -12.41 7.36
C ILE A 110 -12.36 -13.89 7.14
N LYS A 111 -11.83 -14.52 8.17
CA LYS A 111 -11.49 -15.94 8.17
C LYS A 111 -12.00 -16.58 9.46
N ASP A 112 -12.60 -17.74 9.34
CA ASP A 112 -13.16 -18.51 10.48
C ASP A 112 -14.14 -17.68 11.35
N GLY A 113 -14.85 -16.73 10.72
CA GLY A 113 -15.83 -15.86 11.40
C GLY A 113 -15.22 -14.64 12.11
N GLU A 114 -13.91 -14.45 12.06
CA GLU A 114 -13.20 -13.34 12.69
C GLU A 114 -12.51 -12.44 11.66
N ILE A 115 -12.34 -11.16 12.01
CA ILE A 115 -11.55 -10.23 11.18
C ILE A 115 -10.08 -10.63 11.29
N ASN A 116 -9.55 -11.14 10.19
CA ASN A 116 -8.15 -11.59 10.13
C ASN A 116 -7.21 -10.46 9.68
N LYS A 117 -7.63 -9.65 8.69
CA LYS A 117 -6.80 -8.60 8.10
C LYS A 117 -7.67 -7.45 7.60
N VAL A 118 -7.20 -6.23 7.78
CA VAL A 118 -7.81 -5.03 7.20
C VAL A 118 -6.75 -4.29 6.41
N TYR A 119 -7.04 -3.98 5.14
CA TYR A 119 -6.15 -3.22 4.26
C TYR A 119 -6.74 -1.88 3.89
N GLU A 120 -5.88 -0.88 3.79
CA GLU A 120 -6.14 0.41 3.16
C GLU A 120 -5.38 0.46 1.82
N LEU A 121 -6.04 0.95 0.76
CA LEU A 121 -5.45 1.10 -0.57
C LEU A 121 -5.21 2.58 -0.88
N LYS A 122 -4.00 2.90 -1.34
CA LYS A 122 -3.63 4.27 -1.74
C LYS A 122 -2.89 4.29 -3.07
N LEU A 123 -3.23 5.23 -3.94
CA LEU A 123 -2.49 5.48 -5.17
C LEU A 123 -1.34 6.45 -4.89
N CYS A 124 -0.15 6.12 -5.36
CA CYS A 124 1.00 7.01 -5.37
C CYS A 124 1.81 6.84 -6.65
N VAL A 125 2.64 7.82 -6.98
CA VAL A 125 3.59 7.72 -8.08
C VAL A 125 4.98 7.60 -7.48
N LYS A 126 5.61 6.46 -7.65
CA LYS A 126 6.94 6.17 -7.10
C LYS A 126 7.65 5.08 -7.90
N VAL A 127 8.92 4.88 -7.59
CA VAL A 127 9.65 3.69 -8.02
C VAL A 127 9.22 2.51 -7.14
N PRO A 128 8.72 1.39 -7.70
CA PRO A 128 8.34 0.22 -6.92
C PRO A 128 9.49 -0.32 -6.07
N SER A 129 9.16 -0.91 -4.94
CA SER A 129 10.14 -1.52 -4.03
C SER A 129 10.98 -2.59 -4.74
N GLY A 130 12.31 -2.48 -4.63
CA GLY A 130 13.27 -3.38 -5.31
C GLY A 130 13.77 -2.88 -6.67
N MET A 131 13.23 -1.78 -7.22
CA MET A 131 13.75 -1.09 -8.40
C MET A 131 14.59 0.13 -7.98
N ILE A 132 15.65 0.46 -8.73
CA ILE A 132 16.64 1.45 -8.29
C ILE A 132 16.63 2.73 -9.13
N GLU A 133 16.20 2.66 -10.40
CA GLU A 133 16.29 3.79 -11.34
C GLU A 133 15.09 4.72 -11.22
N ALA A 134 15.34 6.03 -11.12
CA ALA A 134 14.30 7.05 -11.00
C ALA A 134 13.34 7.09 -12.22
N ASP A 135 13.85 6.75 -13.41
CA ASP A 135 13.06 6.69 -14.64
C ASP A 135 12.02 5.56 -14.65
N LEU A 136 12.05 4.66 -13.67
CA LEU A 136 11.06 3.61 -13.45
C LEU A 136 9.88 4.07 -12.58
N SER A 137 9.77 5.36 -12.27
CA SER A 137 8.63 5.91 -11.53
C SER A 137 7.33 5.69 -12.29
N ARG A 138 6.33 5.13 -11.61
CA ARG A 138 5.05 4.75 -12.18
C ARG A 138 3.91 4.83 -11.15
N PRO A 139 2.63 4.84 -11.58
CA PRO A 139 1.52 4.67 -10.66
C PRO A 139 1.63 3.32 -9.93
N VAL A 140 1.57 3.37 -8.60
CA VAL A 140 1.60 2.21 -7.71
C VAL A 140 0.42 2.30 -6.76
N VAL A 141 -0.36 1.23 -6.65
CA VAL A 141 -1.35 1.10 -5.58
C VAL A 141 -0.67 0.41 -4.40
N GLU A 142 -0.53 1.12 -3.31
CA GLU A 142 -0.04 0.60 -2.04
C GLU A 142 -1.17 -0.07 -1.27
N VAL A 143 -0.93 -1.30 -0.82
CA VAL A 143 -1.82 -2.04 0.05
C VAL A 143 -1.18 -2.08 1.43
N ARG A 144 -1.75 -1.30 2.35
CA ARG A 144 -1.23 -1.14 3.71
C ARG A 144 -2.15 -1.80 4.72
N ASP A 145 -1.55 -2.41 5.72
CA ASP A 145 -2.27 -2.84 6.91
C ASP A 145 -2.89 -1.62 7.60
N PHE A 146 -4.18 -1.68 7.87
CA PHE A 146 -4.95 -0.54 8.38
C PHE A 146 -4.52 -0.11 9.80
N GLU A 147 -4.15 -1.06 10.66
CA GLU A 147 -3.78 -0.78 12.04
C GLU A 147 -2.33 -0.32 12.17
N THR A 148 -1.42 -1.01 11.50
CA THR A 148 0.03 -0.78 11.63
C THR A 148 0.57 0.20 10.59
N HIS A 149 -0.22 0.53 9.55
CA HIS A 149 0.16 1.30 8.35
C HIS A 149 1.36 0.71 7.59
N LYS A 150 1.72 -0.53 7.90
CA LYS A 150 2.79 -1.24 7.22
C LYS A 150 2.40 -1.54 5.79
N LEU A 151 3.34 -1.33 4.86
CA LEU A 151 3.16 -1.67 3.46
C LEU A 151 3.34 -3.18 3.26
N ASP A 152 2.27 -3.88 2.93
CA ASP A 152 2.29 -5.33 2.71
C ASP A 152 2.44 -5.70 1.23
N TYR A 153 1.78 -4.95 0.31
CA TYR A 153 1.87 -5.18 -1.14
C TYR A 153 1.96 -3.87 -1.92
N GLU A 154 2.56 -3.97 -3.09
CA GLU A 154 2.53 -2.95 -4.14
C GLU A 154 1.94 -3.53 -5.41
N ILE A 155 1.01 -2.79 -6.03
CA ILE A 155 0.39 -3.18 -7.29
C ILE A 155 0.81 -2.16 -8.33
N TYR A 156 1.44 -2.60 -9.40
CA TYR A 156 1.92 -1.73 -10.47
C TYR A 156 1.94 -2.45 -11.82
N PRO A 157 1.90 -1.70 -12.95
CA PRO A 157 1.99 -2.30 -14.26
C PRO A 157 3.41 -2.83 -14.52
N TYR A 158 3.47 -4.08 -14.98
CA TYR A 158 4.70 -4.72 -15.44
C TYR A 158 4.46 -5.31 -16.84
N GLY A 159 5.00 -4.66 -17.87
CA GLY A 159 4.67 -4.97 -19.25
C GLY A 159 3.20 -4.65 -19.55
N GLN A 160 2.45 -5.64 -19.98
CA GLN A 160 1.02 -5.53 -20.29
C GLN A 160 0.10 -5.95 -19.13
N GLU A 161 0.65 -6.41 -18.03
CA GLU A 161 -0.09 -6.92 -16.88
C GLU A 161 0.13 -6.08 -15.63
N ASN A 162 -0.86 -6.05 -14.76
CA ASN A 162 -0.73 -5.48 -13.42
C ASN A 162 -0.35 -6.60 -12.44
N MET A 163 0.70 -6.39 -11.67
CA MET A 163 1.20 -7.36 -10.70
C MET A 163 1.01 -6.83 -9.27
N ALA A 164 0.52 -7.69 -8.39
CA ALA A 164 0.56 -7.46 -6.95
C ALA A 164 1.81 -8.15 -6.39
N VAL A 165 2.75 -7.37 -5.91
CA VAL A 165 4.04 -7.85 -5.40
C VAL A 165 4.07 -7.65 -3.88
N PRO A 166 4.33 -8.73 -3.09
CA PRO A 166 4.48 -8.59 -1.66
C PRO A 166 5.73 -7.77 -1.36
N VAL A 167 5.57 -6.76 -0.53
CA VAL A 167 6.70 -6.01 0.02
C VAL A 167 7.15 -6.74 1.27
N THR A 168 7.98 -7.78 1.08
CA THR A 168 8.76 -8.26 2.20
C THR A 168 9.61 -7.08 2.68
N GLU A 169 9.53 -6.75 3.98
CA GLU A 169 10.64 -6.03 4.58
C GLU A 169 11.89 -6.89 4.30
N HIS A 170 12.53 -6.61 3.20
CA HIS A 170 13.95 -6.83 3.21
C HIS A 170 14.44 -5.92 4.34
N LYS A 171 14.62 -6.44 5.57
CA LYS A 171 15.88 -6.14 6.27
C LYS A 171 16.87 -6.10 5.12
N LYS A 172 17.36 -4.89 4.75
CA LYS A 172 18.37 -4.76 3.70
C LYS A 172 19.27 -5.95 3.95
N LYS A 173 19.15 -7.04 3.13
CA LYS A 173 20.21 -8.01 3.06
C LYS A 173 21.33 -7.09 2.64
N GLU A 174 22.19 -6.77 3.60
CA GLU A 174 23.44 -6.12 3.32
C GLU A 174 24.01 -6.96 2.19
N VAL A 175 23.84 -6.45 0.95
CA VAL A 175 24.46 -7.08 -0.21
C VAL A 175 25.89 -7.20 0.23
N GLY A 176 26.57 -8.32 -0.03
CA GLY A 176 27.91 -8.53 0.50
C GLY A 176 28.87 -7.36 0.23
N ILE A 177 28.59 -6.56 -0.82
CA ILE A 177 29.26 -5.29 -1.14
C ILE A 177 28.97 -4.21 -0.08
N ASP A 178 27.72 -4.05 0.41
CA ASP A 178 27.37 -3.07 1.45
C ASP A 178 28.06 -3.42 2.77
N LYS A 179 28.16 -4.70 3.09
CA LYS A 179 28.85 -5.19 4.28
C LYS A 179 30.35 -4.92 4.24
N LEU A 180 30.99 -5.20 3.12
CA LEU A 180 32.41 -4.88 2.89
C LEU A 180 32.66 -3.36 2.91
N ALA A 181 31.74 -2.58 2.33
CA ALA A 181 31.79 -1.12 2.35
C ALA A 181 31.67 -0.60 3.80
N ILE A 182 30.69 -1.07 4.56
CA ILE A 182 30.49 -0.70 5.98
C ILE A 182 31.71 -1.10 6.82
N GLU A 183 32.29 -2.29 6.61
CA GLU A 183 33.50 -2.71 7.32
C GLU A 183 34.68 -1.78 7.02
N ARG A 184 34.92 -1.42 5.77
CA ARG A 184 36.00 -0.52 5.36
C ARG A 184 35.80 0.89 5.92
N ILE A 185 34.57 1.41 5.87
CA ILE A 185 34.19 2.69 6.46
C ILE A 185 34.37 2.64 7.97
N THR A 186 33.91 1.58 8.62
CA THR A 186 34.07 1.37 10.06
C THR A 186 35.51 1.41 10.46
N GLN A 187 36.38 0.69 9.76
CA GLN A 187 37.84 0.68 10.04
C GLN A 187 38.47 2.09 9.94
N SER A 188 38.07 2.88 8.93
CA SER A 188 38.57 4.25 8.75
C SER A 188 38.13 5.17 9.88
N ILE A 189 36.89 5.02 10.38
CA ILE A 189 36.31 5.87 11.42
C ILE A 189 36.67 5.40 12.83
N GLN A 190 36.97 4.11 13.04
CA GLN A 190 37.37 3.55 14.34
C GLN A 190 38.63 4.20 14.90
N LYS A 191 39.45 4.81 14.04
CA LYS A 191 40.62 5.62 14.49
C LYS A 191 40.21 6.83 15.33
N PHE A 192 38.95 7.28 15.22
CA PHE A 192 38.42 8.47 15.90
C PHE A 192 37.36 8.13 16.97
N ASP A 193 36.55 7.08 16.73
CA ASP A 193 35.57 6.56 17.69
C ASP A 193 35.58 5.03 17.68
N LYS A 194 35.71 4.41 18.84
CA LYS A 194 35.82 2.94 18.96
C LYS A 194 34.58 2.18 18.51
N ARG A 195 33.41 2.81 18.52
CA ARG A 195 32.12 2.19 18.14
C ARG A 195 31.27 3.14 17.32
N PRO A 196 31.64 3.50 16.08
CA PRO A 196 30.80 4.33 15.24
C PRO A 196 29.52 3.56 14.87
N ILE A 197 28.42 4.28 14.68
CA ILE A 197 27.20 3.72 14.09
C ILE A 197 27.13 4.30 12.67
N ILE A 198 27.02 3.44 11.67
CA ILE A 198 27.06 3.82 10.26
C ILE A 198 25.78 3.36 9.61
N ASP A 199 25.05 4.29 9.02
CA ASP A 199 23.82 4.05 8.28
C ASP A 199 24.01 4.51 6.83
N ILE A 200 23.73 3.64 5.85
CA ILE A 200 23.73 3.99 4.44
C ILE A 200 22.42 4.72 4.12
N VAL A 201 22.52 5.98 3.70
CA VAL A 201 21.35 6.84 3.42
C VAL A 201 21.03 6.91 1.93
N GLY A 202 21.98 6.56 1.07
CA GLY A 202 21.81 6.58 -0.39
C GLY A 202 23.01 5.98 -1.10
N ASN A 203 22.99 5.93 -2.44
CA ASN A 203 24.00 5.25 -3.26
C ASN A 203 25.44 5.71 -2.99
N ASN A 204 25.66 6.98 -2.59
CA ASN A 204 26.98 7.54 -2.28
C ASN A 204 26.93 8.42 -1.03
N LYS A 205 25.98 8.21 -0.12
CA LYS A 205 25.80 9.02 1.08
C LYS A 205 25.60 8.14 2.31
N ILE A 206 26.40 8.39 3.34
CA ILE A 206 26.33 7.69 4.61
C ILE A 206 26.13 8.67 5.77
N SER A 207 25.40 8.24 6.79
CA SER A 207 25.29 8.94 8.08
C SER A 207 26.15 8.22 9.10
N VAL A 208 27.03 8.94 9.75
CA VAL A 208 27.93 8.42 10.78
C VAL A 208 27.62 9.07 12.09
N ARG A 209 27.20 8.27 13.08
CA ARG A 209 26.98 8.75 14.44
C ARG A 209 28.18 8.37 15.33
N VAL A 210 28.84 9.40 15.86
CA VAL A 210 30.01 9.25 16.75
C VAL A 210 29.81 10.01 18.04
N ASN A 211 30.67 9.74 19.04
CA ASN A 211 30.67 10.46 20.31
C ASN A 211 30.92 11.96 20.06
N LYS A 212 30.18 12.84 20.76
CA LYS A 212 30.28 14.30 20.62
C LYS A 212 31.75 14.80 20.70
N LYS A 213 32.58 14.16 21.54
CA LYS A 213 34.01 14.47 21.69
C LYS A 213 34.85 14.06 20.45
N SER A 214 34.37 13.15 19.63
CA SER A 214 35.10 12.63 18.47
C SER A 214 34.77 13.44 17.18
N ILE A 215 33.67 14.17 17.16
CA ILE A 215 33.23 14.97 16.00
C ILE A 215 34.29 15.96 15.50
N PRO A 216 34.90 16.82 16.35
CA PRO A 216 35.92 17.74 15.89
C PRO A 216 37.19 17.06 15.36
N LYS A 217 37.52 15.88 15.89
CA LYS A 217 38.69 15.09 15.46
C LYS A 217 38.42 14.42 14.09
N LEU A 218 37.19 13.99 13.85
CA LEU A 218 36.77 13.38 12.59
C LEU A 218 36.64 14.41 11.48
N ILE A 219 36.06 15.59 11.76
CA ILE A 219 35.89 16.67 10.78
C ILE A 219 37.28 17.31 10.45
N GLY A 220 38.12 17.51 11.43
CA GLY A 220 39.41 18.18 11.27
C GLY A 220 39.29 19.70 11.10
N ARG A 221 40.45 20.39 10.95
CA ARG A 221 40.46 21.84 10.73
C ARG A 221 39.81 22.18 9.37
N ASN A 222 38.81 23.03 9.40
CA ASN A 222 38.05 23.45 8.21
C ASN A 222 37.49 22.29 7.34
N GLY A 223 37.22 21.11 7.96
CA GLY A 223 36.65 19.97 7.24
C GLY A 223 37.65 19.22 6.34
N THR A 224 38.95 19.48 6.44
CA THR A 224 39.96 18.85 5.55
C THR A 224 39.99 17.34 5.73
N ARG A 225 39.95 16.87 6.98
CA ARG A 225 40.10 15.43 7.27
C ARG A 225 38.86 14.61 6.80
N ILE A 226 37.66 15.12 6.98
CA ILE A 226 36.47 14.42 6.51
C ILE A 226 36.45 14.34 5.00
N LYS A 227 36.87 15.41 4.29
CA LYS A 227 36.98 15.41 2.83
C LYS A 227 38.02 14.42 2.30
N GLU A 228 39.13 14.22 3.01
CA GLU A 228 40.12 13.18 2.68
C GLU A 228 39.50 11.79 2.78
N ILE A 229 38.75 11.52 3.85
CA ILE A 229 38.06 10.25 4.05
C ILE A 229 36.94 10.06 3.01
N GLU A 230 36.17 11.10 2.69
CA GLU A 230 35.14 11.08 1.63
C GLU A 230 35.74 10.75 0.25
N ASN A 231 36.88 11.35 -0.07
CA ASN A 231 37.59 11.10 -1.33
C ASN A 231 38.21 9.68 -1.38
N GLU A 232 38.77 9.20 -0.28
CA GLU A 232 39.35 7.85 -0.18
C GLU A 232 38.26 6.76 -0.32
N LEU A 233 37.09 7.00 0.27
CA LEU A 233 35.98 6.04 0.29
C LEU A 233 35.00 6.21 -0.86
N GLY A 234 35.06 7.34 -1.60
CA GLY A 234 34.14 7.65 -2.70
C GLY A 234 32.70 7.91 -2.25
N VAL A 235 32.48 8.33 -1.00
CA VAL A 235 31.17 8.56 -0.41
C VAL A 235 31.10 9.90 0.32
N ARG A 236 29.90 10.50 0.43
CA ARG A 236 29.65 11.67 1.29
C ARG A 236 29.28 11.22 2.69
N ILE A 237 29.82 11.90 3.70
CA ILE A 237 29.67 11.53 5.11
C ILE A 237 28.96 12.65 5.89
N ASP A 238 27.74 12.38 6.34
CA ASP A 238 27.04 13.24 7.31
C ASP A 238 27.40 12.79 8.72
N VAL A 239 28.04 13.68 9.51
CA VAL A 239 28.47 13.37 10.87
C VAL A 239 27.47 13.90 11.89
N ASN A 240 26.95 12.98 12.72
CA ASN A 240 25.98 13.27 13.77
C ASN A 240 26.51 12.81 15.14
N SER A 241 26.00 13.39 16.22
CA SER A 241 26.31 12.92 17.57
C SER A 241 25.46 11.70 17.91
N LYS A 242 26.06 10.75 18.63
CA LYS A 242 25.28 9.79 19.44
C LYS A 242 24.61 10.56 20.58
N GLU A 243 23.34 10.28 20.81
CA GLU A 243 22.67 10.72 22.03
C GLU A 243 23.33 10.12 23.27
#